data_7e4844a93a3f21ffeab8491b8ed0b493
#
_entry.id   7e4844a93a3f21ffeab8491b8ed0b493
#
_cell.length_a   1.000
_cell.length_b   1.000
_cell.length_c   1.000
_cell.angle_alpha   90.00
_cell.angle_beta   90.00
_cell.angle_gamma   90.00
#
_symmetry.space_group_name_H-M   'P 1'
#
loop_
_entity.id
_entity.type
_entity.pdbx_description
1 polymer ?
#
loop_
_entity_poly.entity_id
_entity_poly.type
_entity_poly.pdbx_seq_one_letter_code
_entity_poly.pdbx_strand_id
1 'polypeptide(L)'
;LVGSEMCIRDRSVPINGAELTLFGAAGKRLSDNEIDQLVRGGVTPIETVGGVSSPVRGITTKTSSGGAADTTWRELTTILIVDEVIPTIRSALRTRFARSKNTAQSRGAIRSQVVLELEEMKSREIVDSYGEVLVSALKSDPTVCLVEFSFTVAHGLNRIYLTAHITV
;
A
#
# COMPACT_ATOMS: atom_id res chain seq x y z
N LEU A 1 -16.94 -18.24 -4.39
CA LEU A 1 -16.33 -17.31 -5.37
C LEU A 1 -16.77 -15.85 -5.23
N VAL A 2 -17.31 -15.46 -4.08
CA VAL A 2 -17.68 -14.06 -3.78
C VAL A 2 -16.47 -13.26 -3.25
N GLY A 3 -15.35 -13.91 -2.93
CA GLY A 3 -14.17 -13.26 -2.36
C GLY A 3 -13.21 -12.59 -3.35
N SER A 4 -13.29 -12.88 -4.66
CA SER A 4 -12.27 -12.39 -5.61
C SER A 4 -12.50 -10.95 -6.08
N GLU A 5 -13.75 -10.49 -6.14
CA GLU A 5 -14.03 -9.11 -6.56
C GLU A 5 -13.82 -8.09 -5.43
N MET A 6 -14.08 -8.46 -4.18
CA MET A 6 -13.72 -7.63 -3.02
C MET A 6 -12.21 -7.46 -2.89
N CYS A 7 -11.41 -8.52 -3.13
CA CYS A 7 -9.95 -8.45 -3.05
C CYS A 7 -9.32 -7.51 -4.10
N ILE A 8 -9.95 -7.29 -5.26
CA ILE A 8 -9.41 -6.39 -6.30
C ILE A 8 -9.72 -4.92 -5.96
N ARG A 9 -10.85 -4.66 -5.32
CA ARG A 9 -11.30 -3.29 -4.99
C ARG A 9 -10.66 -2.76 -3.70
N ASP A 10 -10.23 -3.65 -2.78
CA ASP A 10 -9.77 -3.31 -1.42
C ASP A 10 -8.27 -3.58 -1.19
N ARG A 11 -7.45 -3.70 -2.25
CA ARG A 11 -6.01 -3.98 -2.11
C ARG A 11 -5.27 -2.91 -1.30
N SER A 12 -5.70 -1.68 -1.38
CA SER A 12 -5.11 -0.55 -0.64
C SER A 12 -5.67 -0.37 0.76
N VAL A 13 -6.76 -1.08 1.12
CA VAL A 13 -7.37 -0.98 2.44
C VAL A 13 -6.58 -1.83 3.44
N PRO A 14 -6.23 -1.30 4.63
CA PRO A 14 -5.62 -2.09 5.69
C PRO A 14 -6.48 -3.29 6.07
N ILE A 15 -5.85 -4.45 6.30
CA ILE A 15 -6.55 -5.66 6.75
C ILE A 15 -6.96 -5.60 8.23
N ASN A 16 -6.57 -4.54 8.94
CA ASN A 16 -6.87 -4.34 10.34
C ASN A 16 -8.38 -4.33 10.56
N GLY A 17 -8.87 -5.15 11.49
CA GLY A 17 -10.30 -5.24 11.78
C GLY A 17 -11.15 -5.99 10.74
N ALA A 18 -10.56 -6.52 9.65
CA ALA A 18 -11.29 -7.36 8.71
C ALA A 18 -11.78 -8.64 9.40
N GLU A 19 -13.06 -8.96 9.25
CA GLU A 19 -13.63 -10.16 9.87
C GLU A 19 -13.08 -11.44 9.23
N LEU A 20 -12.57 -12.34 10.06
CA LEU A 20 -12.06 -13.63 9.63
C LEU A 20 -12.93 -14.77 10.16
N THR A 21 -13.31 -15.68 9.29
CA THR A 21 -13.93 -16.95 9.70
C THR A 21 -12.82 -17.94 10.03
N LEU A 22 -12.56 -18.13 11.33
CA LEU A 22 -11.59 -19.09 11.82
C LEU A 22 -12.30 -20.36 12.30
N PHE A 23 -11.87 -21.53 11.79
CA PHE A 23 -12.37 -22.82 12.22
C PHE A 23 -11.53 -23.35 13.38
N GLY A 24 -12.14 -23.53 14.56
CA GLY A 24 -11.60 -24.33 15.64
C GLY A 24 -10.66 -23.64 16.63
N ALA A 25 -10.47 -22.33 16.59
CA ALA A 25 -9.68 -21.61 17.58
C ALA A 25 -10.53 -20.60 18.36
N ALA A 26 -10.71 -20.82 19.66
CA ALA A 26 -11.09 -19.75 20.57
C ALA A 26 -9.90 -18.78 20.64
N GLY A 27 -9.99 -17.64 19.97
CA GLY A 27 -8.93 -16.63 20.00
C GLY A 27 -8.77 -16.08 21.43
N LYS A 28 -7.53 -16.03 21.89
CA LYS A 28 -7.17 -15.34 23.13
C LYS A 28 -7.11 -13.83 22.83
N ARG A 29 -7.63 -13.01 23.73
CA ARG A 29 -7.37 -11.58 23.69
C ARG A 29 -5.89 -11.33 24.00
N LEU A 30 -5.21 -10.61 23.13
CA LEU A 30 -3.80 -10.25 23.30
C LEU A 30 -3.65 -8.96 24.11
N SER A 31 -2.64 -8.89 24.94
CA SER A 31 -2.23 -7.64 25.58
C SER A 31 -1.44 -6.78 24.60
N ASP A 32 -1.38 -5.46 24.83
CA ASP A 32 -0.62 -4.54 23.97
C ASP A 32 0.86 -4.95 23.85
N ASN A 33 1.46 -5.47 24.93
CA ASN A 33 2.84 -5.96 24.91
C ASN A 33 3.00 -7.21 24.04
N GLU A 34 2.06 -8.15 24.09
CA GLU A 34 2.07 -9.35 23.23
C GLU A 34 1.93 -8.96 21.75
N ILE A 35 1.02 -8.02 21.44
CA ILE A 35 0.86 -7.47 20.09
C ILE A 35 2.15 -6.83 19.61
N ASP A 36 2.79 -5.98 20.41
CA ASP A 36 4.05 -5.33 20.03
C ASP A 36 5.20 -6.32 19.81
N GLN A 37 5.29 -7.38 20.61
CA GLN A 37 6.27 -8.44 20.41
C GLN A 37 6.05 -9.20 19.11
N LEU A 38 4.80 -9.57 18.78
CA LEU A 38 4.43 -10.24 17.53
C LEU A 38 4.74 -9.35 16.32
N VAL A 39 4.35 -8.07 16.38
CA VAL A 39 4.62 -7.09 15.32
C VAL A 39 6.12 -6.92 15.07
N ARG A 40 6.94 -6.83 16.12
CA ARG A 40 8.40 -6.76 15.99
C ARG A 40 8.99 -8.04 15.44
N GLY A 41 8.38 -9.18 15.74
CA GLY A 41 8.77 -10.49 15.21
C GLY A 41 8.30 -10.77 13.78
N GLY A 42 7.60 -9.84 13.12
CA GLY A 42 7.10 -10.02 11.76
C GLY A 42 5.88 -10.94 11.66
N VAL A 43 5.07 -10.98 12.71
CA VAL A 43 3.86 -11.80 12.79
C VAL A 43 2.63 -10.89 12.83
N THR A 44 1.65 -11.17 11.98
CA THR A 44 0.34 -10.51 12.01
C THR A 44 -0.48 -11.08 13.17
N PRO A 45 -0.74 -10.31 14.26
CA PRO A 45 -1.54 -10.78 15.37
C PRO A 45 -3.02 -10.81 14.98
N ILE A 46 -3.71 -11.88 15.36
CA ILE A 46 -5.16 -12.02 15.22
C ILE A 46 -5.78 -12.05 16.61
N GLU A 47 -6.79 -11.24 16.82
CA GLU A 47 -7.50 -11.13 18.09
C GLU A 47 -8.99 -11.47 17.88
N THR A 48 -9.60 -12.08 18.91
CA THR A 48 -11.06 -12.31 18.92
C THR A 48 -11.70 -11.43 19.99
N VAL A 49 -12.53 -10.49 19.55
CA VAL A 49 -13.28 -9.58 20.43
C VAL A 49 -14.76 -9.73 20.11
N GLY A 50 -15.58 -10.00 21.13
CA GLY A 50 -17.03 -10.15 20.95
C GLY A 50 -17.44 -11.31 20.04
N GLY A 51 -16.59 -12.34 19.88
CA GLY A 51 -16.83 -13.47 18.97
C GLY A 51 -16.39 -13.24 17.53
N VAL A 52 -15.90 -12.06 17.20
CA VAL A 52 -15.36 -11.72 15.87
C VAL A 52 -13.85 -11.79 15.91
N SER A 53 -13.27 -12.59 15.04
CA SER A 53 -11.80 -12.68 14.86
C SER A 53 -11.34 -11.75 13.76
N SER A 54 -10.33 -10.93 14.05
CA SER A 54 -9.78 -9.99 13.08
C SER A 54 -8.28 -9.79 13.26
N PRO A 55 -7.53 -9.45 12.19
CA PRO A 55 -6.15 -9.00 12.31
C PRO A 55 -6.09 -7.66 13.04
N VAL A 56 -5.18 -7.55 14.00
CA VAL A 56 -4.93 -6.29 14.72
C VAL A 56 -4.06 -5.36 13.88
N ARG A 57 -3.07 -5.94 13.17
CA ARG A 57 -2.16 -5.19 12.31
C ARG A 57 -1.56 -6.10 11.26
N GLY A 58 -1.68 -5.72 9.98
CA GLY A 58 -1.09 -6.44 8.86
C GLY A 58 0.42 -6.22 8.78
N ILE A 59 1.21 -7.26 9.06
CA ILE A 59 2.67 -7.20 9.13
C ILE A 59 3.29 -8.19 8.16
N THR A 60 4.41 -7.79 7.55
CA THR A 60 5.26 -8.66 6.75
C THR A 60 6.43 -9.20 7.59
N THR A 61 7.13 -10.21 7.07
CA THR A 61 8.35 -10.74 7.71
C THR A 61 9.57 -9.81 7.57
N LYS A 62 9.47 -8.72 6.79
CA LYS A 62 10.53 -7.72 6.60
C LYS A 62 10.55 -6.73 7.75
N THR A 63 11.12 -7.10 8.86
CA THR A 63 11.15 -6.28 10.10
C THR A 63 12.39 -5.41 10.23
N SER A 64 13.45 -5.71 9.48
CA SER A 64 14.71 -4.96 9.55
C SER A 64 15.38 -4.80 8.19
N SER A 65 16.14 -3.73 8.04
CA SER A 65 16.97 -3.45 6.88
C SER A 65 18.29 -2.82 7.34
N GLY A 66 19.42 -3.41 6.96
CA GLY A 66 20.74 -2.90 7.33
C GLY A 66 21.00 -2.85 8.85
N GLY A 67 20.35 -3.71 9.64
CA GLY A 67 20.47 -3.74 11.12
C GLY A 67 19.57 -2.76 11.87
N ALA A 68 18.80 -1.91 11.16
CA ALA A 68 17.79 -1.02 11.74
C ALA A 68 16.37 -1.58 11.50
N ALA A 69 15.41 -1.19 12.35
CA ALA A 69 14.01 -1.56 12.16
C ALA A 69 13.46 -0.95 10.86
N ASP A 70 12.87 -1.79 10.01
CA ASP A 70 12.20 -1.35 8.77
C ASP A 70 10.74 -1.05 9.08
N THR A 71 10.37 0.21 9.08
CA THR A 71 8.98 0.65 9.32
C THR A 71 8.16 0.74 8.04
N THR A 72 8.81 0.82 6.89
CA THR A 72 8.16 1.00 5.58
C THR A 72 7.67 -0.33 5.02
N TRP A 73 8.58 -1.28 4.83
CA TRP A 73 8.29 -2.57 4.23
C TRP A 73 7.72 -3.60 5.20
N ARG A 74 7.73 -3.28 6.50
CA ARG A 74 7.08 -4.09 7.52
C ARG A 74 5.55 -4.07 7.39
N GLU A 75 4.95 -2.96 6.98
CA GLU A 75 3.50 -2.85 6.84
C GLU A 75 3.02 -3.55 5.57
N LEU A 76 2.11 -4.51 5.71
CA LEU A 76 1.52 -5.23 4.57
C LEU A 76 0.81 -4.27 3.61
N THR A 77 0.12 -3.27 4.12
CA THR A 77 -0.57 -2.25 3.32
C THR A 77 0.37 -1.52 2.38
N THR A 78 1.61 -1.23 2.80
CA THR A 78 2.63 -0.63 1.92
C THR A 78 2.91 -1.50 0.69
N ILE A 79 3.08 -2.82 0.89
CA ILE A 79 3.32 -3.77 -0.20
C ILE A 79 2.13 -3.79 -1.17
N LEU A 80 0.90 -3.89 -0.62
CA LEU A 80 -0.32 -3.95 -1.43
C LEU A 80 -0.52 -2.68 -2.25
N ILE A 81 -0.23 -1.50 -1.69
CA ILE A 81 -0.29 -0.23 -2.42
C ILE A 81 0.75 -0.19 -3.54
N VAL A 82 1.99 -0.58 -3.29
CA VAL A 82 3.03 -0.61 -4.32
C VAL A 82 2.65 -1.59 -5.45
N ASP A 83 2.08 -2.75 -5.09
CA ASP A 83 1.61 -3.76 -6.03
C ASP A 83 0.34 -3.32 -6.81
N GLU A 84 -0.36 -2.30 -6.36
CA GLU A 84 -1.44 -1.66 -7.11
C GLU A 84 -0.92 -0.51 -7.99
N VAL A 85 -0.15 0.41 -7.44
CA VAL A 85 0.32 1.63 -8.11
C VAL A 85 1.18 1.30 -9.34
N ILE A 86 2.20 0.48 -9.17
CA ILE A 86 3.18 0.23 -10.25
C ILE A 86 2.56 -0.51 -11.44
N PRO A 87 1.80 -1.61 -11.28
CA PRO A 87 1.16 -2.28 -12.41
C PRO A 87 0.09 -1.42 -13.08
N THR A 88 -0.66 -0.61 -12.33
CA THR A 88 -1.70 0.26 -12.90
C THR A 88 -1.08 1.29 -13.84
N ILE A 89 -0.08 2.04 -13.37
CA ILE A 89 0.64 3.01 -14.21
C ILE A 89 1.28 2.31 -15.41
N ARG A 90 1.93 1.17 -15.21
CA ARG A 90 2.54 0.40 -16.30
C ARG A 90 1.52 -0.05 -17.34
N SER A 91 0.35 -0.52 -16.92
CA SER A 91 -0.74 -0.94 -17.81
C SER A 91 -1.30 0.23 -18.59
N ALA A 92 -1.57 1.37 -17.96
CA ALA A 92 -2.04 2.59 -18.60
C ALA A 92 -1.06 3.08 -19.69
N LEU A 93 0.24 3.11 -19.36
CA LEU A 93 1.27 3.50 -20.31
C LEU A 93 1.40 2.51 -21.49
N ARG A 94 1.37 1.21 -21.23
CA ARG A 94 1.43 0.20 -22.28
C ARG A 94 0.24 0.27 -23.23
N THR A 95 -0.96 0.47 -22.71
CA THR A 95 -2.18 0.54 -23.52
C THR A 95 -2.19 1.80 -24.39
N ARG A 96 -1.81 2.94 -23.84
CA ARG A 96 -1.93 4.24 -24.51
C ARG A 96 -0.77 4.53 -25.48
N PHE A 97 0.45 4.09 -25.15
CA PHE A 97 1.67 4.45 -25.87
C PHE A 97 2.35 3.32 -26.63
N ALA A 98 1.72 2.15 -26.77
CA ALA A 98 2.29 0.95 -27.41
C ALA A 98 2.86 1.19 -28.83
N ARG A 99 2.30 2.16 -29.58
CA ARG A 99 2.70 2.49 -30.95
C ARG A 99 3.28 3.90 -31.09
N SER A 100 3.64 4.53 -29.99
CA SER A 100 4.16 5.90 -29.99
C SER A 100 5.66 5.94 -30.33
N LYS A 101 6.08 6.99 -31.02
CA LYS A 101 7.51 7.29 -31.22
C LYS A 101 8.05 8.03 -29.99
N ASN A 102 9.32 7.84 -29.66
CA ASN A 102 9.98 8.54 -28.55
C ASN A 102 10.36 9.98 -28.93
N THR A 103 9.38 10.88 -28.96
CA THR A 103 9.54 12.31 -29.23
C THR A 103 9.36 13.12 -27.94
N ALA A 104 9.79 14.37 -27.94
CA ALA A 104 9.54 15.28 -26.82
C ALA A 104 8.05 15.43 -26.49
N GLN A 105 7.20 15.47 -27.52
CA GLN A 105 5.75 15.54 -27.38
C GLN A 105 5.18 14.25 -26.73
N SER A 106 5.63 13.08 -27.19
CA SER A 106 5.20 11.81 -26.61
C SER A 106 5.64 11.67 -25.16
N ARG A 107 6.84 12.10 -24.80
CA ARG A 107 7.32 12.12 -23.42
C ARG A 107 6.49 13.05 -22.54
N GLY A 108 6.10 14.23 -23.04
CA GLY A 108 5.16 15.13 -22.35
C GLY A 108 3.81 14.48 -22.10
N ALA A 109 3.26 13.77 -23.09
CA ALA A 109 2.00 13.04 -22.95
C ALA A 109 2.12 11.86 -21.97
N ILE A 110 3.25 11.14 -21.95
CA ILE A 110 3.55 10.09 -20.95
C ILE A 110 3.58 10.69 -19.54
N ARG A 111 4.28 11.82 -19.34
CA ARG A 111 4.31 12.53 -18.07
C ARG A 111 2.91 12.88 -17.59
N SER A 112 2.09 13.48 -18.46
CA SER A 112 0.71 13.84 -18.11
C SER A 112 -0.15 12.63 -17.75
N GLN A 113 0.04 11.48 -18.41
CA GLN A 113 -0.68 10.27 -18.08
C GLN A 113 -0.29 9.73 -16.70
N VAL A 114 1.00 9.71 -16.37
CA VAL A 114 1.47 9.27 -15.04
C VAL A 114 0.91 10.18 -13.94
N VAL A 115 0.92 11.50 -14.15
CA VAL A 115 0.34 12.46 -13.20
C VAL A 115 -1.16 12.20 -13.03
N LEU A 116 -1.89 11.92 -14.11
CA LEU A 116 -3.33 11.62 -14.05
C LEU A 116 -3.62 10.38 -13.20
N GLU A 117 -2.86 9.29 -13.41
CA GLU A 117 -3.00 8.06 -12.63
C GLU A 117 -2.69 8.30 -11.13
N LEU A 118 -1.62 9.05 -10.83
CA LEU A 118 -1.24 9.39 -9.46
C LEU A 118 -2.29 10.28 -8.76
N GLU A 119 -2.88 11.26 -9.47
CA GLU A 119 -3.97 12.09 -8.94
C GLU A 119 -5.23 11.28 -8.67
N GLU A 120 -5.57 10.33 -9.55
CA GLU A 120 -6.70 9.43 -9.32
C GLU A 120 -6.46 8.55 -8.07
N MET A 121 -5.24 7.98 -7.93
CA MET A 121 -4.88 7.19 -6.75
C MET A 121 -4.87 8.03 -5.47
N LYS A 122 -4.45 9.31 -5.56
CA LYS A 122 -4.50 10.25 -4.44
C LYS A 122 -5.95 10.56 -4.05
N SER A 123 -6.84 10.77 -5.01
CA SER A 123 -8.27 10.99 -4.73
C SER A 123 -8.97 9.80 -4.09
N ARG A 124 -8.42 8.59 -4.29
CA ARG A 124 -8.86 7.34 -3.67
C ARG A 124 -8.14 7.02 -2.36
N GLU A 125 -7.31 7.92 -1.85
CA GLU A 125 -6.52 7.76 -0.62
C GLU A 125 -5.57 6.54 -0.64
N ILE A 126 -5.14 6.09 -1.82
CA ILE A 126 -4.14 5.03 -2.00
C ILE A 126 -2.74 5.63 -1.84
N VAL A 127 -2.53 6.80 -2.45
CA VAL A 127 -1.30 7.58 -2.40
C VAL A 127 -1.59 8.87 -1.62
N ASP A 128 -0.77 9.18 -0.63
CA ASP A 128 -0.89 10.42 0.15
C ASP A 128 -0.36 11.63 -0.65
N SER A 129 0.83 11.47 -1.21
CA SER A 129 1.48 12.51 -2.00
C SER A 129 2.43 11.89 -3.04
N TYR A 130 2.79 12.66 -4.06
CA TYR A 130 3.78 12.24 -5.04
C TYR A 130 4.71 13.40 -5.39
N GLY A 131 5.94 13.06 -5.82
CA GLY A 131 6.94 14.01 -6.23
C GLY A 131 6.89 14.35 -7.72
N GLU A 132 7.94 15.01 -8.19
CA GLU A 132 8.05 15.34 -9.61
C GLU A 132 8.13 14.07 -10.47
N VAL A 133 7.37 14.06 -11.57
CA VAL A 133 7.43 13.02 -12.59
C VAL A 133 8.39 13.45 -13.69
N LEU A 134 9.48 12.71 -13.85
CA LEU A 134 10.50 12.96 -14.87
C LEU A 134 10.38 11.93 -15.99
N VAL A 135 10.37 12.39 -17.24
CA VAL A 135 10.31 11.52 -18.41
C VAL A 135 11.39 11.94 -19.39
N SER A 136 12.35 11.05 -19.63
CA SER A 136 13.51 11.30 -20.48
C SER A 136 13.76 10.17 -21.47
N ALA A 137 14.52 10.43 -22.52
CA ALA A 137 15.05 9.38 -23.37
C ALA A 137 16.34 8.85 -22.75
N LEU A 138 16.51 7.53 -22.78
CA LEU A 138 17.75 6.91 -22.33
C LEU A 138 18.90 7.31 -23.28
N LYS A 139 20.01 7.84 -22.73
CA LYS A 139 21.15 8.34 -23.54
C LYS A 139 21.82 7.24 -24.38
N SER A 140 21.88 6.03 -23.85
CA SER A 140 22.48 4.87 -24.51
C SER A 140 21.58 4.25 -25.58
N ASP A 141 20.28 4.42 -25.48
CA ASP A 141 19.29 3.91 -26.44
C ASP A 141 18.11 4.88 -26.57
N PRO A 142 18.07 5.70 -27.65
CA PRO A 142 17.00 6.67 -27.86
C PRO A 142 15.60 6.05 -28.06
N THR A 143 15.51 4.74 -28.27
CA THR A 143 14.22 4.03 -28.39
C THR A 143 13.57 3.78 -27.03
N VAL A 144 14.35 3.87 -25.94
CA VAL A 144 13.91 3.65 -24.57
C VAL A 144 13.50 4.97 -23.92
N CYS A 145 12.31 5.00 -23.37
CA CYS A 145 11.80 6.08 -22.54
C CYS A 145 11.93 5.71 -21.05
N LEU A 146 12.63 6.53 -20.29
CA LEU A 146 12.77 6.39 -18.84
C LEU A 146 11.74 7.26 -18.14
N VAL A 147 10.97 6.66 -17.24
CA VAL A 147 9.96 7.32 -16.42
C VAL A 147 10.36 7.15 -14.96
N GLU A 148 10.58 8.27 -14.27
CA GLU A 148 10.99 8.30 -12.86
C GLU A 148 9.96 9.12 -12.07
N PHE A 149 9.48 8.58 -10.98
CA PHE A 149 8.57 9.26 -10.06
C PHE A 149 8.72 8.69 -8.66
N SER A 150 8.33 9.48 -7.67
CA SER A 150 8.25 9.05 -6.27
C SER A 150 6.85 9.30 -5.73
N PHE A 151 6.43 8.50 -4.78
CA PHE A 151 5.16 8.67 -4.10
C PHE A 151 5.26 8.23 -2.64
N THR A 152 4.39 8.78 -1.80
CA THR A 152 4.23 8.40 -0.40
C THR A 152 2.93 7.61 -0.28
N VAL A 153 3.00 6.44 0.35
CA VAL A 153 1.82 5.59 0.57
C VAL A 153 0.93 6.18 1.66
N ALA A 154 -0.38 6.04 1.51
CA ALA A 154 -1.30 6.34 2.59
C ALA A 154 -1.20 5.26 3.68
N HIS A 155 -0.87 5.66 4.91
CA HIS A 155 -0.71 4.72 6.01
C HIS A 155 -2.06 4.33 6.62
N GLY A 156 -2.22 3.04 6.92
CA GLY A 156 -3.39 2.57 7.66
C GLY A 156 -3.42 3.10 9.09
N LEU A 157 -4.62 3.36 9.60
CA LEU A 157 -4.83 3.74 10.99
C LEU A 157 -4.69 2.51 11.90
N ASN A 158 -3.60 2.41 12.65
CA ASN A 158 -3.29 1.25 13.47
C ASN A 158 -3.83 1.34 14.91
N ARG A 159 -3.89 2.55 15.49
CA ARG A 159 -4.37 2.78 16.86
C ARG A 159 -5.03 4.14 17.01
N ILE A 160 -6.07 4.20 17.83
CA ILE A 160 -6.73 5.43 18.25
C ILE A 160 -6.58 5.53 19.78
N TYR A 161 -5.96 6.59 20.27
CA TYR A 161 -5.91 6.91 21.70
C TYR A 161 -6.98 7.93 22.03
N LEU A 162 -7.91 7.58 22.92
CA LEU A 162 -8.95 8.47 23.39
C LEU A 162 -8.64 8.93 24.81
N THR A 163 -8.54 10.24 25.02
CA THR A 163 -8.45 10.84 26.36
C THR A 163 -9.72 11.65 26.62
N ALA A 164 -10.49 11.26 27.62
CA ALA A 164 -11.69 11.98 28.02
C ALA A 164 -11.44 12.69 29.37
N HIS A 165 -11.69 13.99 29.43
CA HIS A 165 -11.68 14.78 30.67
C HIS A 165 -13.11 15.00 31.12
N ILE A 166 -13.45 14.49 32.31
CA ILE A 166 -14.77 14.67 32.93
C ILE A 166 -14.64 15.76 33.97
N THR A 167 -15.37 16.85 33.78
CA THR A 167 -15.57 17.91 34.78
C THR A 167 -16.90 17.69 35.47
N VAL A 168 -16.89 17.69 36.84
CA VAL A 168 -18.08 17.56 37.69
C VAL A 168 -18.43 18.94 38.20
#